data_c3fa8e14db44ed1603becfb15032da11
#
_entry.id   c3fa8e14db44ed1603becfb15032da11
#
_cell.length_a   1.000
_cell.length_b   1.000
_cell.length_c   1.000
_cell.angle_alpha   90.00
_cell.angle_beta   90.00
_cell.angle_gamma   90.00
#
_symmetry.space_group_name_H-M   'P 1'
#
loop_
_entity.id
_entity.type
_entity.pdbx_description
1 polymer ?
#
loop_
_entity_poly.entity_id
_entity_poly.type
_entity_poly.pdbx_seq_one_letter_code
_entity_poly.pdbx_strand_id
1 'polypeptide(L)'
;MPQTLTRFRKQFPEVWKAYANLRDTCTDTGPLDEKTVELIKVGISAALGREGGLVAHVSRARKAGASPAETYQAILQGMGLTGFPTILAAFQVVHEVFKRKKRTR
;
A
#
# COMPACT_ATOMS: atom_id res chain seq x y z
N MET A 1 -7.78 -11.99 1.86
CA MET A 1 -6.43 -11.52 2.22
C MET A 1 -6.05 -11.80 3.65
N PRO A 2 -6.83 -11.31 4.66
CA PRO A 2 -6.43 -11.54 6.04
C PRO A 2 -6.31 -13.02 6.40
N GLN A 3 -7.22 -13.87 5.91
CA GLN A 3 -7.16 -15.30 6.20
C GLN A 3 -5.94 -15.96 5.57
N THR A 4 -5.59 -15.57 4.36
CA THR A 4 -4.41 -16.10 3.69
C THR A 4 -3.15 -15.75 4.46
N LEU A 5 -3.04 -14.49 4.89
CA LEU A 5 -1.88 -14.05 5.65
C LEU A 5 -1.78 -14.78 6.98
N THR A 6 -2.90 -14.89 7.70
CA THR A 6 -2.94 -15.59 8.98
C THR A 6 -2.51 -17.04 8.82
N ARG A 7 -3.02 -17.68 7.76
CA ARG A 7 -2.67 -19.08 7.48
C ARG A 7 -1.19 -19.22 7.18
N PHE A 8 -0.63 -18.31 6.39
CA PHE A 8 0.80 -18.37 6.07
C PHE A 8 1.65 -18.22 7.32
N ARG A 9 1.32 -17.25 8.17
CA ARG A 9 2.07 -17.01 9.38
C ARG A 9 2.08 -18.24 10.30
N LYS A 10 0.94 -18.92 10.39
CA LYS A 10 0.84 -20.10 11.22
C LYS A 10 1.63 -21.28 10.65
N GLN A 11 1.56 -21.42 9.33
CA GLN A 11 2.20 -22.56 8.68
C GLN A 11 3.71 -22.38 8.54
N PHE A 12 4.16 -21.15 8.31
CA PHE A 12 5.57 -20.86 8.08
C PHE A 12 6.05 -19.70 8.93
N PRO A 13 6.05 -19.86 10.27
CA PRO A 13 6.36 -18.74 11.15
C PRO A 13 7.78 -18.20 10.99
N GLU A 14 8.77 -19.07 10.72
CA GLU A 14 10.14 -18.60 10.59
C GLU A 14 10.34 -17.84 9.26
N VAL A 15 9.68 -18.30 8.21
CA VAL A 15 9.73 -17.58 6.92
C VAL A 15 9.08 -16.21 7.07
N TRP A 16 7.92 -16.18 7.72
CA TRP A 16 7.24 -14.89 7.94
C TRP A 16 8.11 -13.92 8.74
N LYS A 17 8.75 -14.45 9.79
CA LYS A 17 9.60 -13.62 10.64
C LYS A 17 10.77 -13.02 9.85
N ALA A 18 11.42 -13.84 9.02
CA ALA A 18 12.54 -13.38 8.21
C ALA A 18 12.10 -12.32 7.21
N TYR A 19 10.94 -12.53 6.58
CA TYR A 19 10.39 -11.56 5.64
C TYR A 19 10.04 -10.24 6.35
N ALA A 20 9.37 -10.33 7.50
CA ALA A 20 8.95 -9.13 8.22
C ALA A 20 10.17 -8.32 8.65
N ASN A 21 11.23 -8.98 9.07
CA ASN A 21 12.45 -8.31 9.45
C ASN A 21 13.09 -7.60 8.25
N LEU A 22 13.14 -8.28 7.11
CA LEU A 22 13.68 -7.68 5.90
C LEU A 22 12.86 -6.45 5.48
N ARG A 23 11.54 -6.59 5.50
CA ARG A 23 10.65 -5.48 5.16
C ARG A 23 10.89 -4.28 6.05
N ASP A 24 10.98 -4.52 7.36
CA ASP A 24 11.16 -3.43 8.31
C ASP A 24 12.54 -2.78 8.15
N THR A 25 13.57 -3.58 7.89
CA THR A 25 14.90 -3.06 7.63
C THR A 25 14.90 -2.15 6.40
N CYS A 26 14.22 -2.56 5.33
CA CYS A 26 14.12 -1.74 4.14
C CYS A 26 13.41 -0.41 4.43
N THR A 27 12.37 -0.47 5.24
CA THR A 27 11.60 0.73 5.60
C THR A 27 12.46 1.71 6.40
N ASP A 28 13.29 1.19 7.30
CA ASP A 28 14.02 2.03 8.27
C ASP A 28 15.40 2.45 7.82
N THR A 29 15.82 2.10 6.62
CA THR A 29 17.20 2.24 6.20
C THR A 29 17.60 3.67 5.84
N GLY A 30 16.69 4.53 5.51
CA GLY A 30 17.06 5.85 4.99
C GLY A 30 16.35 6.99 5.67
N PRO A 31 16.56 8.21 5.14
CA PRO A 31 16.02 9.42 5.75
C PRO A 31 14.56 9.72 5.42
N LEU A 32 13.91 8.92 4.59
CA LEU A 32 12.51 9.20 4.22
C LEU A 32 11.60 8.95 5.42
N ASP A 33 10.68 9.88 5.65
CA ASP A 33 9.75 9.73 6.77
C ASP A 33 8.69 8.67 6.45
N GLU A 34 7.94 8.31 7.46
CA GLU A 34 6.96 7.24 7.36
C GLU A 34 5.90 7.52 6.31
N LYS A 35 5.39 8.75 6.26
CA LYS A 35 4.38 9.12 5.28
C LYS A 35 4.91 8.93 3.86
N THR A 36 6.11 9.41 3.60
CA THR A 36 6.73 9.31 2.27
C THR A 36 6.95 7.85 1.88
N VAL A 37 7.47 7.05 2.82
CA VAL A 37 7.69 5.63 2.57
C VAL A 37 6.38 4.93 2.19
N GLU A 38 5.30 5.19 2.93
CA GLU A 38 4.03 4.54 2.63
C GLU A 38 3.45 5.03 1.31
N LEU A 39 3.61 6.31 0.97
CA LEU A 39 3.15 6.81 -0.32
C LEU A 39 3.92 6.16 -1.48
N ILE A 40 5.21 5.92 -1.31
CA ILE A 40 5.99 5.21 -2.32
C ILE A 40 5.42 3.79 -2.50
N LYS A 41 5.12 3.11 -1.39
CA LYS A 41 4.55 1.76 -1.47
C LYS A 41 3.16 1.76 -2.10
N VAL A 42 2.39 2.81 -1.86
CA VAL A 42 1.11 2.99 -2.55
C VAL A 42 1.32 3.02 -4.06
N GLY A 43 2.26 3.84 -4.51
CA GLY A 43 2.54 3.95 -5.95
C GLY A 43 3.03 2.65 -6.56
N ILE A 44 3.91 1.94 -5.85
CA ILE A 44 4.42 0.66 -6.34
C ILE A 44 3.30 -0.38 -6.43
N SER A 45 2.47 -0.47 -5.39
CA SER A 45 1.36 -1.43 -5.37
C SER A 45 0.37 -1.14 -6.50
N ALA A 46 0.09 0.13 -6.75
CA ALA A 46 -0.79 0.55 -7.84
C ALA A 46 -0.22 0.10 -9.19
N ALA A 47 1.07 0.37 -9.40
CA ALA A 47 1.72 0.04 -10.66
C ALA A 47 1.79 -1.46 -10.90
N LEU A 48 1.93 -2.24 -9.84
CA LEU A 48 2.00 -3.70 -9.95
C LEU A 48 0.62 -4.35 -9.99
N GLY A 49 -0.45 -3.59 -9.81
CA GLY A 49 -1.80 -4.15 -9.79
C GLY A 49 -2.08 -4.99 -8.56
N ARG A 50 -1.41 -4.72 -7.45
CA ARG A 50 -1.56 -5.49 -6.21
C ARG A 50 -2.63 -4.87 -5.33
N GLU A 51 -3.87 -5.27 -5.53
CA GLU A 51 -4.99 -4.65 -4.85
C GLU A 51 -4.89 -4.73 -3.32
N GLY A 52 -4.59 -5.92 -2.79
CA GLY A 52 -4.50 -6.08 -1.34
C GLY A 52 -3.41 -5.22 -0.74
N GLY A 53 -2.24 -5.18 -1.38
CA GLY A 53 -1.15 -4.32 -0.93
C GLY A 53 -1.51 -2.85 -1.02
N LEU A 54 -2.20 -2.48 -2.09
CA LEU A 54 -2.62 -1.09 -2.27
C LEU A 54 -3.53 -0.63 -1.13
N VAL A 55 -4.56 -1.45 -0.81
CA VAL A 55 -5.46 -1.14 0.30
C VAL A 55 -4.69 -0.97 1.60
N ALA A 56 -3.79 -1.89 1.90
CA ALA A 56 -3.02 -1.85 3.14
C ALA A 56 -2.16 -0.61 3.23
N HIS A 57 -1.46 -0.27 2.14
CA HIS A 57 -0.55 0.88 2.17
C HIS A 57 -1.27 2.21 2.12
N VAL A 58 -2.44 2.28 1.48
CA VAL A 58 -3.27 3.48 1.55
C VAL A 58 -3.69 3.73 3.01
N SER A 59 -4.11 2.69 3.72
CA SER A 59 -4.49 2.83 5.12
C SER A 59 -3.32 3.29 5.98
N ARG A 60 -2.14 2.72 5.76
CA ARG A 60 -0.95 3.11 6.52
C ARG A 60 -0.51 4.53 6.19
N ALA A 61 -0.60 4.91 4.92
CA ALA A 61 -0.26 6.27 4.53
C ALA A 61 -1.17 7.28 5.23
N ARG A 62 -2.47 6.98 5.29
CA ARG A 62 -3.41 7.85 5.99
C ARG A 62 -3.07 7.98 7.47
N LYS A 63 -2.74 6.89 8.12
CA LYS A 63 -2.34 6.93 9.53
C LYS A 63 -1.08 7.76 9.73
N ALA A 64 -0.21 7.77 8.73
CA ALA A 64 1.02 8.54 8.79
C ALA A 64 0.82 10.01 8.37
N GLY A 65 -0.41 10.39 8.07
CA GLY A 65 -0.76 11.79 7.79
C GLY A 65 -0.95 12.14 6.32
N ALA A 66 -0.98 11.16 5.43
CA ALA A 66 -1.17 11.44 4.01
C ALA A 66 -2.62 11.86 3.75
N SER A 67 -2.77 12.90 2.95
CA SER A 67 -4.08 13.35 2.51
C SER A 67 -4.56 12.52 1.33
N PRO A 68 -5.88 12.54 1.03
CA PRO A 68 -6.36 11.92 -0.20
C PRO A 68 -5.64 12.43 -1.44
N ALA A 69 -5.40 13.73 -1.52
CA ALA A 69 -4.71 14.31 -2.67
C ALA A 69 -3.32 13.73 -2.84
N GLU A 70 -2.58 13.58 -1.74
CA GLU A 70 -1.25 12.98 -1.78
C GLU A 70 -1.31 11.52 -2.22
N THR A 71 -2.32 10.79 -1.74
CA THR A 71 -2.48 9.39 -2.10
C THR A 71 -2.76 9.22 -3.59
N TYR A 72 -3.66 10.06 -4.14
CA TYR A 72 -3.94 10.01 -5.57
C TYR A 72 -2.72 10.40 -6.38
N GLN A 73 -1.99 11.41 -5.94
CA GLN A 73 -0.77 11.79 -6.66
C GLN A 73 0.23 10.64 -6.71
N ALA A 74 0.32 9.88 -5.62
CA ALA A 74 1.24 8.74 -5.56
C ALA A 74 0.91 7.69 -6.64
N ILE A 75 -0.39 7.36 -6.82
CA ILE A 75 -0.73 6.37 -7.84
C ILE A 75 -0.54 6.92 -9.25
N LEU A 76 -0.72 8.23 -9.44
CA LEU A 76 -0.54 8.84 -10.75
C LEU A 76 0.90 8.75 -11.24
N GLN A 77 1.86 8.56 -10.32
CA GLN A 77 3.27 8.47 -10.71
C GLN A 77 3.56 7.24 -11.57
N GLY A 78 2.67 6.26 -11.54
CA GLY A 78 2.82 5.07 -12.38
C GLY A 78 2.33 5.23 -13.80
N MET A 79 1.69 6.36 -14.11
CA MET A 79 1.03 6.54 -15.41
C MET A 79 1.98 6.33 -16.58
N GLY A 80 3.16 6.92 -16.51
CA GLY A 80 4.13 6.80 -17.59
C GLY A 80 4.87 5.48 -17.64
N LEU A 81 4.69 4.64 -16.61
CA LEU A 81 5.39 3.38 -16.50
C LEU A 81 4.50 2.18 -16.83
N THR A 82 3.23 2.23 -16.42
CA THR A 82 2.32 1.08 -16.59
C THR A 82 1.08 1.39 -17.42
N GLY A 83 0.83 2.67 -17.70
CA GLY A 83 -0.28 3.05 -18.56
C GLY A 83 -1.58 3.29 -17.84
N PHE A 84 -2.50 3.92 -18.56
CA PHE A 84 -3.75 4.41 -18.01
C PHE A 84 -4.65 3.29 -17.45
N PRO A 85 -4.84 2.15 -18.12
CA PRO A 85 -5.76 1.14 -17.57
C PRO A 85 -5.34 0.64 -16.19
N THR A 86 -4.05 0.45 -15.97
CA THR A 86 -3.54 0.00 -14.67
C THR A 86 -3.81 1.06 -13.59
N ILE A 87 -3.55 2.31 -13.92
CA ILE A 87 -3.75 3.39 -12.95
C ILE A 87 -5.24 3.63 -12.69
N LEU A 88 -6.07 3.48 -13.71
CA LEU A 88 -7.52 3.61 -13.53
C LEU A 88 -8.05 2.56 -12.56
N ALA A 89 -7.55 1.32 -12.66
CA ALA A 89 -7.92 0.27 -11.72
C ALA A 89 -7.50 0.62 -10.31
N ALA A 90 -6.29 1.16 -10.15
CA ALA A 90 -5.80 1.59 -8.84
C ALA A 90 -6.65 2.74 -8.28
N PHE A 91 -7.03 3.69 -9.14
CA PHE A 91 -7.89 4.80 -8.74
C PHE A 91 -9.19 4.26 -8.14
N GLN A 92 -9.79 3.26 -8.78
CA GLN A 92 -11.04 2.69 -8.28
C GLN A 92 -10.85 2.08 -6.89
N VAL A 93 -9.76 1.34 -6.68
CA VAL A 93 -9.46 0.73 -5.39
C VAL A 93 -9.33 1.80 -4.31
N VAL A 94 -8.54 2.83 -4.58
CA VAL A 94 -8.31 3.92 -3.61
C VAL A 94 -9.60 4.65 -3.30
N HIS A 95 -10.40 4.92 -4.33
CA HIS A 95 -11.70 5.56 -4.16
C HIS A 95 -12.59 4.75 -3.21
N GLU A 96 -12.64 3.44 -3.40
CA GLU A 96 -13.45 2.58 -2.56
C GLU A 96 -12.95 2.56 -1.11
N VAL A 97 -11.65 2.59 -0.91
CA VAL A 97 -11.10 2.65 0.45
C VAL A 97 -11.57 3.91 1.17
N PHE A 98 -11.45 5.05 0.51
CA PHE A 98 -11.86 6.32 1.12
C PHE A 98 -13.37 6.37 1.35
N LYS A 99 -14.14 5.84 0.42
CA LYS A 99 -15.59 5.78 0.54
C LYS A 99 -16.02 4.93 1.75
N ARG A 100 -15.41 3.76 1.92
CA ARG A 100 -15.72 2.88 3.05
C ARG A 100 -15.37 3.53 4.38
N LYS A 101 -14.23 4.19 4.45
CA LYS A 101 -13.81 4.88 5.67
C LYS A 101 -14.81 5.96 6.05
N LYS A 102 -15.32 6.68 5.07
CA LYS A 102 -16.35 7.70 5.31
C LYS A 102 -17.61 7.08 5.89
N ARG A 103 -18.01 5.94 5.36
CA ARG A 103 -19.25 5.28 5.78
C ARG A 103 -19.19 4.75 7.20
N THR A 104 -18.02 4.33 7.64
CA THR A 104 -17.88 3.72 8.96
C THR A 104 -17.79 4.74 10.08
N ARG A 105 -17.76 6.01 9.74
CA ARG A 105 -17.79 7.07 10.73
C ARG A 105 -19.21 7.40 11.14
#